data_4ee54a1d5fbaa4b77b7c402bc5e3f33c
#
_entry.id   4ee54a1d5fbaa4b77b7c402bc5e3f33c
#
_cell.length_a   1.000
_cell.length_b   1.000
_cell.length_c   1.000
_cell.angle_alpha   90.00
_cell.angle_beta   90.00
_cell.angle_gamma   90.00
#
_symmetry.space_group_name_H-M   'P 1'
#
loop_
_entity.id
_entity.type
_entity.pdbx_description
1 polymer ?
#
loop_
_entity_poly.entity_id
_entity_poly.type
_entity_poly.pdbx_seq_one_letter_code
_entity_poly.pdbx_strand_id
1 'polypeptide(L)'
;MLFRVKQVRNPFLFILPLIAIAGTNAHAEQIAPTFSQKLDIQVRYDNRSNRPSREQYRLRYYPSLAITSAWSVNSFVVTGDDFSSSHNTFGSDNTDYLYARRLYLRHETDSVKTELGVIPTYKGRVSSTGLSKDGWITGVRHVKQLQNDTAIEIVVGQLANAEASEAFNIGGEDEYFEIEYSAKMGQRHSYEASFERMLNGTFARAEYRLRINEQDTAFIELVQRTDESAAKVVVGTSGEFAASAFNTSYPIEYFAYYSYIDSSFGERAELIEDFLGTGHGGSLEFSGVLSEKHDVEWFIRADVVDSVSRLLAGVKLSFES
;
A
#
# COMPACT_ATOMS: atom_id res chain seq x y z
N MET A 1 -30.47 0.47 -5.14
CA MET A 1 -29.29 1.08 -4.57
C MET A 1 -28.62 1.87 -5.69
N LEU A 2 -28.79 3.19 -5.71
CA LEU A 2 -28.32 4.06 -6.81
C LEU A 2 -26.96 4.62 -6.40
N PHE A 3 -25.91 4.23 -7.09
CA PHE A 3 -24.57 4.81 -6.92
C PHE A 3 -24.61 6.29 -7.32
N ARG A 4 -24.40 7.19 -6.36
CA ARG A 4 -24.23 8.60 -6.66
C ARG A 4 -22.79 8.85 -7.09
N VAL A 5 -22.58 8.97 -8.39
CA VAL A 5 -21.34 9.54 -8.93
C VAL A 5 -21.42 11.06 -8.74
N LYS A 6 -20.54 11.62 -7.92
CA LYS A 6 -20.44 13.08 -7.74
C LYS A 6 -19.98 13.67 -9.07
N GLN A 7 -20.83 14.52 -9.69
CA GLN A 7 -20.49 15.18 -10.95
C GLN A 7 -19.30 16.14 -10.74
N VAL A 8 -18.21 15.84 -11.44
CA VAL A 8 -17.02 16.69 -11.57
C VAL A 8 -17.43 17.99 -12.29
N ARG A 9 -17.36 19.11 -11.60
CA ARG A 9 -17.46 20.45 -12.20
C ARG A 9 -16.03 20.87 -12.61
N ASN A 10 -15.77 20.75 -13.84
CA ASN A 10 -14.86 21.41 -14.79
C ASN A 10 -14.14 20.39 -15.66
N PRO A 11 -14.42 20.34 -16.97
CA PRO A 11 -13.63 19.58 -17.90
C PRO A 11 -12.40 20.44 -18.28
N PHE A 12 -11.30 20.28 -17.60
CA PHE A 12 -10.03 20.70 -18.16
C PHE A 12 -9.62 19.69 -19.23
N LEU A 13 -9.64 20.17 -20.47
CA LEU A 13 -9.08 19.49 -21.63
C LEU A 13 -7.58 19.29 -21.38
N PHE A 14 -7.16 18.07 -21.06
CA PHE A 14 -5.74 17.72 -21.01
C PHE A 14 -5.20 17.65 -22.42
N ILE A 15 -4.51 18.70 -22.83
CA ILE A 15 -3.53 18.61 -23.93
C ILE A 15 -2.28 18.01 -23.31
N LEU A 16 -2.12 16.67 -23.40
CA LEU A 16 -0.84 16.02 -23.16
C LEU A 16 0.18 16.62 -24.17
N PRO A 17 1.28 17.21 -23.73
CA PRO A 17 2.36 17.49 -24.64
C PRO A 17 2.92 16.15 -25.09
N LEU A 18 2.72 15.82 -26.35
CA LEU A 18 3.38 14.72 -27.03
C LEU A 18 4.87 15.09 -27.08
N ILE A 19 5.64 14.62 -26.09
CA ILE A 19 7.10 14.71 -26.17
C ILE A 19 7.49 13.73 -27.28
N ALA A 20 7.78 14.29 -28.45
CA ALA A 20 8.39 13.58 -29.54
C ALA A 20 9.82 13.19 -29.13
N ILE A 21 9.99 12.00 -28.58
CA ILE A 21 11.30 11.39 -28.42
C ILE A 21 11.72 10.95 -29.83
N ALA A 22 12.61 11.73 -30.40
CA ALA A 22 13.24 11.44 -31.69
C ALA A 22 14.02 10.11 -31.61
N GLY A 23 13.73 9.27 -32.52
CA GLY A 23 14.08 7.93 -32.86
C GLY A 23 15.44 7.35 -32.50
N THR A 24 15.35 6.11 -32.10
CA THR A 24 16.19 5.05 -32.65
C THR A 24 15.26 3.99 -33.21
N ASN A 25 15.44 3.63 -34.48
CA ASN A 25 14.69 2.57 -35.15
C ASN A 25 15.04 1.20 -34.53
N ALA A 26 14.49 0.91 -33.37
CA ALA A 26 14.27 -0.46 -32.93
C ALA A 26 12.92 -0.85 -33.53
N HIS A 27 12.86 -1.90 -34.31
CA HIS A 27 11.61 -2.56 -34.68
C HIS A 27 10.96 -3.03 -33.37
N ALA A 28 10.18 -2.16 -32.74
CA ALA A 28 9.30 -2.56 -31.66
C ALA A 28 8.23 -3.45 -32.30
N GLU A 29 8.24 -4.70 -31.96
CA GLU A 29 7.14 -5.62 -32.24
C GLU A 29 5.87 -4.93 -31.74
N GLN A 30 4.95 -4.64 -32.65
CA GLN A 30 3.73 -3.89 -32.34
C GLN A 30 2.79 -4.82 -31.60
N ILE A 31 3.00 -4.96 -30.30
CA ILE A 31 2.14 -5.73 -29.42
C ILE A 31 0.80 -5.00 -29.34
N ALA A 32 -0.27 -5.71 -29.64
CA ALA A 32 -1.62 -5.15 -29.48
C ALA A 32 -1.83 -4.78 -27.98
N PRO A 33 -2.48 -3.63 -27.70
CA PRO A 33 -2.75 -3.24 -26.31
C PRO A 33 -3.50 -4.37 -25.58
N THR A 34 -3.00 -4.73 -24.40
CA THR A 34 -3.58 -5.80 -23.58
C THR A 34 -4.17 -5.19 -22.31
N PHE A 35 -5.42 -5.52 -22.05
CA PHE A 35 -6.11 -5.14 -20.83
C PHE A 35 -6.06 -6.28 -19.81
N SER A 36 -5.71 -5.96 -18.58
CA SER A 36 -5.78 -6.86 -17.44
C SER A 36 -6.48 -6.18 -16.27
N GLN A 37 -7.11 -6.97 -15.43
CA GLN A 37 -7.83 -6.42 -14.27
C GLN A 37 -7.79 -7.40 -13.10
N LYS A 38 -7.80 -6.82 -11.90
CA LYS A 38 -7.97 -7.55 -10.65
C LYS A 38 -9.04 -6.87 -9.81
N LEU A 39 -9.94 -7.66 -9.23
CA LEU A 39 -10.97 -7.20 -8.30
C LEU A 39 -10.84 -7.98 -6.99
N ASP A 40 -10.63 -7.25 -5.88
CA ASP A 40 -10.67 -7.78 -4.53
C ASP A 40 -11.93 -7.29 -3.82
N ILE A 41 -12.72 -8.20 -3.28
CA ILE A 41 -13.89 -7.92 -2.45
C ILE A 41 -13.62 -8.47 -1.07
N GLN A 42 -13.80 -7.64 -0.04
CA GLN A 42 -13.64 -8.04 1.35
C GLN A 42 -14.88 -7.66 2.17
N VAL A 43 -15.31 -8.59 3.02
CA VAL A 43 -16.30 -8.31 4.05
C VAL A 43 -15.68 -8.65 5.39
N ARG A 44 -15.87 -7.76 6.40
CA ARG A 44 -15.29 -7.96 7.70
C ARG A 44 -16.20 -7.45 8.84
N TYR A 45 -16.05 -8.03 9.99
CA TYR A 45 -16.51 -7.54 11.26
C TYR A 45 -15.35 -6.78 11.95
N ASP A 46 -15.63 -5.56 12.43
CA ASP A 46 -14.68 -4.70 13.17
C ASP A 46 -15.27 -4.39 14.55
N ASN A 47 -14.70 -4.97 15.59
CA ASN A 47 -15.08 -4.73 16.98
C ASN A 47 -13.93 -4.01 17.70
N ARG A 48 -14.19 -2.86 18.28
CA ARG A 48 -13.23 -2.08 19.06
C ARG A 48 -13.78 -1.78 20.45
N SER A 49 -12.92 -1.79 21.46
CA SER A 49 -13.31 -1.53 22.85
C SER A 49 -13.85 -0.11 23.10
N ASN A 50 -13.51 0.86 22.26
CA ASN A 50 -13.89 2.27 22.41
C ASN A 50 -15.04 2.75 21.51
N ARG A 51 -15.70 1.84 20.77
CA ARG A 51 -16.83 2.17 19.90
C ARG A 51 -17.70 0.95 19.61
N PRO A 52 -18.95 1.11 19.14
CA PRO A 52 -19.78 0.02 18.66
C PRO A 52 -19.10 -0.79 17.55
N SER A 53 -19.38 -2.08 17.51
CA SER A 53 -18.96 -2.97 16.43
C SER A 53 -19.58 -2.55 15.09
N ARG A 54 -18.85 -2.85 14.00
CA ARG A 54 -19.26 -2.51 12.66
C ARG A 54 -19.09 -3.70 11.72
N GLU A 55 -20.01 -3.82 10.80
CA GLU A 55 -19.87 -4.68 9.64
C GLU A 55 -19.38 -3.81 8.48
N GLN A 56 -18.31 -4.21 7.84
CA GLN A 56 -17.65 -3.41 6.83
C GLN A 56 -17.43 -4.21 5.56
N TYR A 57 -17.43 -3.49 4.44
CA TYR A 57 -17.04 -4.05 3.15
C TYR A 57 -15.99 -3.16 2.48
N ARG A 58 -15.23 -3.76 1.57
CA ARG A 58 -14.25 -3.10 0.74
C ARG A 58 -14.26 -3.72 -0.64
N LEU A 59 -14.21 -2.85 -1.65
CA LEU A 59 -13.98 -3.22 -3.03
C LEU A 59 -12.71 -2.52 -3.50
N ARG A 60 -11.78 -3.27 -4.07
CA ARG A 60 -10.56 -2.78 -4.72
C ARG A 60 -10.52 -3.28 -6.14
N TYR A 61 -10.43 -2.39 -7.10
CA TYR A 61 -10.36 -2.73 -8.51
C TYR A 61 -9.11 -2.11 -9.13
N TYR A 62 -8.33 -2.93 -9.82
CA TYR A 62 -7.03 -2.60 -10.37
C TYR A 62 -7.03 -2.84 -11.89
N PRO A 63 -7.58 -1.92 -12.72
CA PRO A 63 -7.47 -2.03 -14.15
C PRO A 63 -6.08 -1.58 -14.62
N SER A 64 -5.54 -2.28 -15.60
CA SER A 64 -4.27 -1.99 -16.25
C SER A 64 -4.37 -2.19 -17.76
N LEU A 65 -3.89 -1.21 -18.52
CA LEU A 65 -3.80 -1.26 -19.98
C LEU A 65 -2.33 -1.20 -20.38
N ALA A 66 -1.77 -2.33 -20.80
CA ALA A 66 -0.46 -2.37 -21.43
C ALA A 66 -0.56 -1.81 -22.85
N ILE A 67 0.14 -0.71 -23.12
CA ILE A 67 0.20 -0.05 -24.43
C ILE A 67 1.31 -0.68 -25.28
N THR A 68 2.44 -0.99 -24.62
CA THR A 68 3.58 -1.72 -25.20
C THR A 68 4.14 -2.67 -24.14
N SER A 69 5.19 -3.41 -24.46
CA SER A 69 5.90 -4.24 -23.48
C SER A 69 6.51 -3.44 -22.30
N ALA A 70 6.74 -2.14 -22.48
CA ALA A 70 7.37 -1.28 -21.46
C ALA A 70 6.42 -0.23 -20.88
N TRP A 71 5.29 0.07 -21.52
CA TRP A 71 4.39 1.14 -21.12
C TRP A 71 3.00 0.64 -20.76
N SER A 72 2.49 1.06 -19.62
CA SER A 72 1.12 0.78 -19.20
C SER A 72 0.46 1.98 -18.52
N VAL A 73 -0.88 2.07 -18.64
CA VAL A 73 -1.73 2.95 -17.85
C VAL A 73 -2.39 2.11 -16.77
N ASN A 74 -2.24 2.53 -15.53
CA ASN A 74 -2.72 1.81 -14.36
C ASN A 74 -3.66 2.67 -13.55
N SER A 75 -4.68 2.06 -12.96
CA SER A 75 -5.61 2.75 -12.07
C SER A 75 -5.88 1.92 -10.83
N PHE A 76 -6.42 2.57 -9.80
CA PHE A 76 -6.89 1.94 -8.58
C PHE A 76 -8.19 2.61 -8.15
N VAL A 77 -9.27 1.84 -8.23
CA VAL A 77 -10.61 2.27 -7.82
C VAL A 77 -10.98 1.52 -6.56
N VAL A 78 -11.38 2.23 -5.52
CA VAL A 78 -11.57 1.65 -4.20
C VAL A 78 -12.67 2.35 -3.42
N THR A 79 -13.33 1.60 -2.55
CA THR A 79 -14.28 2.12 -1.57
C THR A 79 -13.59 2.91 -0.45
N GLY A 80 -14.38 3.63 0.36
CA GLY A 80 -13.89 4.44 1.49
C GLY A 80 -13.26 5.75 1.05
N ASP A 81 -13.18 6.70 1.94
CA ASP A 81 -12.73 8.08 1.71
C ASP A 81 -11.46 8.45 2.50
N ASP A 82 -10.88 7.51 3.23
CA ASP A 82 -9.72 7.73 4.07
C ASP A 82 -8.42 7.22 3.40
N PHE A 83 -7.33 7.95 3.57
CA PHE A 83 -6.02 7.56 3.08
C PHE A 83 -5.56 6.21 3.67
N SER A 84 -5.77 6.00 4.95
CA SER A 84 -5.37 4.81 5.67
C SER A 84 -6.38 3.67 5.64
N SER A 85 -7.63 3.94 5.21
CA SER A 85 -8.70 2.95 5.16
C SER A 85 -9.53 3.04 3.89
N SER A 86 -9.82 1.89 3.33
CA SER A 86 -10.68 1.72 2.16
C SER A 86 -11.99 0.99 2.47
N HIS A 87 -12.35 0.86 3.76
CA HIS A 87 -13.54 0.14 4.18
C HIS A 87 -14.72 1.07 4.39
N ASN A 88 -15.84 0.72 3.77
CA ASN A 88 -17.15 1.30 4.07
C ASN A 88 -17.84 0.50 5.16
N THR A 89 -18.73 1.14 5.93
CA THR A 89 -19.55 0.50 6.95
C THR A 89 -20.97 0.34 6.42
N PHE A 90 -21.55 -0.86 6.54
CA PHE A 90 -22.92 -1.11 6.11
C PHE A 90 -23.91 -0.24 6.92
N GLY A 91 -24.87 0.37 6.20
CA GLY A 91 -25.89 1.21 6.82
C GLY A 91 -25.46 2.60 7.27
N SER A 92 -24.25 3.04 6.90
CA SER A 92 -23.77 4.40 7.13
C SER A 92 -23.89 5.25 5.87
N ASP A 93 -24.56 6.39 5.97
CA ASP A 93 -24.78 7.31 4.82
C ASP A 93 -23.49 7.95 4.29
N ASN A 94 -22.41 7.92 5.08
CA ASN A 94 -21.13 8.57 4.76
C ASN A 94 -20.13 7.65 4.07
N THR A 95 -20.48 6.40 3.78
CA THR A 95 -19.51 5.38 3.38
C THR A 95 -19.80 4.67 2.05
N ASP A 96 -20.77 5.16 1.28
CA ASP A 96 -21.14 4.57 -0.03
C ASP A 96 -20.31 5.14 -1.18
N TYR A 97 -19.09 5.60 -0.91
CA TYR A 97 -18.24 6.20 -1.92
C TYR A 97 -17.30 5.16 -2.57
N LEU A 98 -17.13 5.35 -3.86
CA LEU A 98 -16.15 4.63 -4.69
C LEU A 98 -15.28 5.67 -5.40
N TYR A 99 -13.98 5.63 -5.16
CA TYR A 99 -13.02 6.60 -5.70
C TYR A 99 -12.04 5.96 -6.66
N ALA A 100 -11.78 6.61 -7.78
CA ALA A 100 -10.58 6.36 -8.56
C ALA A 100 -9.42 7.10 -7.85
N ARG A 101 -8.76 6.42 -6.89
CA ARG A 101 -7.71 7.02 -6.07
C ARG A 101 -6.41 7.21 -6.81
N ARG A 102 -6.12 6.35 -7.82
CA ARG A 102 -4.87 6.39 -8.57
C ARG A 102 -5.14 6.29 -10.05
N LEU A 103 -4.38 7.05 -10.81
CA LEU A 103 -4.29 6.95 -12.25
C LEU A 103 -2.89 7.41 -12.65
N TYR A 104 -2.10 6.52 -13.22
CA TYR A 104 -0.72 6.81 -13.54
C TYR A 104 -0.23 6.04 -14.76
N LEU A 105 0.72 6.66 -15.45
CA LEU A 105 1.50 6.05 -16.49
C LEU A 105 2.71 5.35 -15.87
N ARG A 106 2.98 4.12 -16.26
CA ARG A 106 4.17 3.35 -15.87
C ARG A 106 5.00 3.03 -17.09
N HIS A 107 6.29 3.30 -16.98
CA HIS A 107 7.34 2.75 -17.83
C HIS A 107 8.15 1.76 -17.01
N GLU A 108 8.26 0.53 -17.48
CA GLU A 108 8.96 -0.55 -16.76
C GLU A 108 9.79 -1.38 -17.73
N THR A 109 11.05 -1.60 -17.35
CA THR A 109 12.02 -2.48 -18.01
C THR A 109 12.67 -3.36 -16.95
N ASP A 110 13.56 -4.25 -17.33
CA ASP A 110 14.26 -5.14 -16.37
C ASP A 110 15.01 -4.40 -15.26
N SER A 111 15.44 -3.17 -15.51
CA SER A 111 16.28 -2.40 -14.58
C SER A 111 15.71 -1.06 -14.12
N VAL A 112 14.62 -0.61 -14.72
CA VAL A 112 14.06 0.72 -14.43
C VAL A 112 12.54 0.64 -14.38
N LYS A 113 11.96 1.27 -13.36
CA LYS A 113 10.53 1.55 -13.28
C LYS A 113 10.31 3.03 -13.02
N THR A 114 9.51 3.68 -13.85
CA THR A 114 9.11 5.08 -13.67
C THR A 114 7.60 5.17 -13.69
N GLU A 115 7.03 5.84 -12.72
CA GLU A 115 5.58 6.08 -12.58
C GLU A 115 5.33 7.58 -12.52
N LEU A 116 4.29 8.05 -13.23
CA LEU A 116 3.92 9.47 -13.32
C LEU A 116 2.40 9.60 -13.21
N GLY A 117 1.92 10.46 -12.33
CA GLY A 117 0.52 10.74 -12.10
C GLY A 117 0.14 10.64 -10.63
N VAL A 118 -1.04 10.12 -10.33
CA VAL A 118 -1.44 9.79 -8.96
C VAL A 118 -1.03 8.33 -8.70
N ILE A 119 0.14 8.19 -8.07
CA ILE A 119 0.86 6.91 -7.92
C ILE A 119 0.62 6.26 -6.56
N PRO A 120 0.87 4.94 -6.41
CA PRO A 120 0.79 4.27 -5.11
C PRO A 120 1.84 4.79 -4.12
N THR A 121 1.50 4.74 -2.83
CA THR A 121 2.46 4.99 -1.73
C THR A 121 3.36 3.80 -1.43
N TYR A 122 3.07 2.65 -2.04
CA TYR A 122 3.83 1.42 -1.81
C TYR A 122 5.29 1.58 -2.18
N LYS A 123 6.18 1.16 -1.28
CA LYS A 123 7.61 1.34 -1.36
C LYS A 123 8.35 0.02 -1.43
N GLY A 124 9.55 0.10 -1.96
CA GLY A 124 10.66 -0.82 -1.89
C GLY A 124 10.37 -2.32 -1.84
N ARG A 125 11.32 -3.06 -1.26
CA ARG A 125 11.29 -4.52 -1.25
C ARG A 125 10.83 -5.13 0.06
N VAL A 126 11.00 -4.41 1.16
CA VAL A 126 10.85 -4.95 2.52
C VAL A 126 9.92 -4.14 3.40
N SER A 127 9.28 -3.10 2.87
CA SER A 127 8.34 -2.29 3.65
C SER A 127 7.25 -3.14 4.29
N SER A 128 7.10 -3.03 5.60
CA SER A 128 6.11 -3.76 6.39
C SER A 128 5.09 -2.85 7.03
N THR A 129 5.54 -1.75 7.60
CA THR A 129 4.72 -0.81 8.34
C THR A 129 4.90 0.63 7.86
N GLY A 130 5.13 0.77 6.55
CA GLY A 130 5.23 2.05 5.86
C GLY A 130 3.89 2.78 5.75
N LEU A 131 3.78 3.66 4.77
CA LEU A 131 2.51 4.31 4.46
C LEU A 131 1.49 3.28 3.96
N SER A 132 0.20 3.58 4.16
CA SER A 132 -0.88 2.70 3.73
C SER A 132 -0.77 2.32 2.25
N LYS A 133 -0.93 1.05 1.94
CA LYS A 133 -0.98 0.57 0.56
C LYS A 133 -2.21 1.04 -0.21
N ASP A 134 -3.22 1.58 0.46
CA ASP A 134 -4.38 2.22 -0.14
C ASP A 134 -4.17 3.71 -0.41
N GLY A 135 -3.06 4.29 0.08
CA GLY A 135 -2.67 5.68 -0.09
C GLY A 135 -2.23 6.03 -1.51
N TRP A 136 -1.93 7.30 -1.73
CA TRP A 136 -1.53 7.86 -3.02
C TRP A 136 -0.55 9.03 -2.85
N ILE A 137 0.24 9.24 -3.89
CA ILE A 137 1.11 10.39 -4.05
C ILE A 137 0.84 10.98 -5.43
N THR A 138 0.55 12.26 -5.54
CA THR A 138 0.50 12.95 -6.83
C THR A 138 1.91 13.36 -7.21
N GLY A 139 2.53 12.68 -8.19
CA GLY A 139 3.92 12.95 -8.48
C GLY A 139 4.60 11.95 -9.41
N VAL A 140 5.88 11.77 -9.18
CA VAL A 140 6.77 10.90 -9.95
C VAL A 140 7.52 9.97 -9.00
N ARG A 141 7.60 8.69 -9.38
CA ARG A 141 8.49 7.69 -8.78
C ARG A 141 9.44 7.19 -9.83
N HIS A 142 10.71 7.07 -9.48
CA HIS A 142 11.74 6.45 -10.30
C HIS A 142 12.49 5.40 -9.47
N VAL A 143 12.44 4.15 -9.90
CA VAL A 143 13.18 3.03 -9.29
C VAL A 143 14.22 2.54 -10.27
N LYS A 144 15.45 2.48 -9.83
CA LYS A 144 16.57 1.89 -10.58
C LYS A 144 17.08 0.65 -9.88
N GLN A 145 16.96 -0.50 -10.53
CA GLN A 145 17.63 -1.71 -10.10
C GLN A 145 19.11 -1.60 -10.39
N LEU A 146 19.92 -1.89 -9.40
CA LEU A 146 21.38 -1.95 -9.48
C LEU A 146 21.82 -3.42 -9.53
N GLN A 147 23.13 -3.63 -9.53
CA GLN A 147 23.69 -4.99 -9.42
C GLN A 147 23.41 -5.58 -8.02
N ASN A 148 23.50 -6.91 -7.90
CA ASN A 148 23.41 -7.64 -6.63
C ASN A 148 22.09 -7.43 -5.86
N ASP A 149 20.96 -7.44 -6.57
CA ASP A 149 19.63 -7.30 -5.93
C ASP A 149 19.45 -6.03 -5.09
N THR A 150 20.10 -4.95 -5.48
CA THR A 150 19.93 -3.64 -4.86
C THR A 150 19.08 -2.72 -5.73
N ALA A 151 18.42 -1.74 -5.12
CA ALA A 151 17.67 -0.71 -5.84
C ALA A 151 17.79 0.64 -5.16
N ILE A 152 17.67 1.69 -5.96
CA ILE A 152 17.44 3.07 -5.48
C ILE A 152 16.08 3.49 -5.99
N GLU A 153 15.29 4.08 -5.11
CA GLU A 153 14.01 4.69 -5.41
C GLU A 153 14.05 6.17 -5.06
N ILE A 154 13.50 7.01 -5.93
CA ILE A 154 13.29 8.43 -5.69
C ILE A 154 11.82 8.73 -5.98
N VAL A 155 11.15 9.39 -5.03
CA VAL A 155 9.79 9.86 -5.19
C VAL A 155 9.74 11.36 -4.93
N VAL A 156 9.08 12.09 -5.82
CA VAL A 156 8.81 13.53 -5.66
C VAL A 156 7.35 13.76 -5.98
N GLY A 157 6.65 14.47 -5.11
CA GLY A 157 5.24 14.73 -5.32
C GLY A 157 4.57 15.41 -4.16
N GLN A 158 3.28 15.20 -4.05
CA GLN A 158 2.43 15.79 -3.04
C GLN A 158 1.69 14.72 -2.24
N LEU A 159 1.74 14.84 -0.93
CA LEU A 159 1.00 14.05 0.06
C LEU A 159 0.42 14.98 1.15
N ALA A 160 0.16 16.23 0.81
CA ALA A 160 -0.23 17.27 1.75
C ALA A 160 -1.60 17.05 2.35
N ASN A 161 -2.46 16.31 1.66
CA ASN A 161 -3.83 16.06 2.06
C ASN A 161 -4.08 14.56 2.21
N ALA A 162 -4.39 14.13 3.41
CA ALA A 162 -4.73 12.74 3.71
C ALA A 162 -6.20 12.39 3.38
N GLU A 163 -6.97 13.35 2.86
CA GLU A 163 -8.32 13.09 2.37
C GLU A 163 -8.30 12.28 1.07
N ALA A 164 -9.42 11.64 0.73
CA ALA A 164 -9.53 10.84 -0.47
C ALA A 164 -9.19 11.66 -1.73
N SER A 165 -8.17 11.22 -2.48
CA SER A 165 -7.80 11.85 -3.73
C SER A 165 -8.73 11.42 -4.85
N GLU A 166 -9.00 12.34 -5.76
CA GLU A 166 -9.52 12.02 -7.08
C GLU A 166 -8.33 11.85 -8.03
N ALA A 167 -8.30 10.74 -8.76
CA ALA A 167 -7.21 10.41 -9.69
C ALA A 167 -6.97 11.48 -10.78
N PHE A 168 -7.90 12.39 -10.96
CA PHE A 168 -7.85 13.49 -11.93
C PHE A 168 -7.46 14.83 -11.30
N ASN A 169 -7.30 14.89 -9.99
CA ASN A 169 -6.87 16.10 -9.30
C ASN A 169 -5.34 16.11 -9.20
N ILE A 170 -4.69 16.63 -10.24
CA ILE A 170 -3.23 16.74 -10.32
C ILE A 170 -2.89 18.21 -10.10
N GLY A 171 -2.19 18.51 -9.03
CA GLY A 171 -1.69 19.85 -8.75
C GLY A 171 -1.55 20.12 -7.27
N GLY A 172 -0.64 20.99 -6.90
CA GLY A 172 -0.36 21.41 -5.54
C GLY A 172 1.12 21.69 -5.33
N GLU A 173 1.48 21.97 -4.10
CA GLU A 173 2.87 22.18 -3.69
C GLU A 173 3.58 20.83 -3.54
N ASP A 174 4.86 20.74 -3.91
CA ASP A 174 5.69 19.56 -3.79
C ASP A 174 6.09 19.37 -2.33
N GLU A 175 5.28 18.63 -1.57
CA GLU A 175 5.50 18.42 -0.13
C GLU A 175 5.99 17.01 0.19
N TYR A 176 6.06 16.13 -0.80
CA TYR A 176 6.58 14.78 -0.64
C TYR A 176 7.89 14.61 -1.39
N PHE A 177 8.92 14.24 -0.65
CA PHE A 177 10.19 13.79 -1.19
C PHE A 177 10.64 12.54 -0.47
N GLU A 178 11.15 11.58 -1.21
CA GLU A 178 11.78 10.38 -0.66
C GLU A 178 12.94 9.94 -1.53
N ILE A 179 14.00 9.51 -0.87
CA ILE A 179 15.05 8.71 -1.45
C ILE A 179 15.20 7.45 -0.61
N GLU A 180 15.15 6.29 -1.26
CA GLU A 180 15.27 4.99 -0.61
C GLU A 180 16.34 4.15 -1.30
N TYR A 181 17.10 3.43 -0.50
CA TYR A 181 18.00 2.37 -0.91
C TYR A 181 17.53 1.06 -0.32
N SER A 182 17.38 0.04 -1.15
CA SER A 182 16.99 -1.31 -0.73
C SER A 182 17.97 -2.35 -1.26
N ALA A 183 18.20 -3.41 -0.47
CA ALA A 183 19.09 -4.49 -0.87
C ALA A 183 18.70 -5.83 -0.27
N LYS A 184 19.06 -6.91 -1.00
CA LYS A 184 19.10 -8.27 -0.45
C LYS A 184 20.56 -8.70 -0.30
N MET A 185 20.91 -9.24 0.86
CA MET A 185 22.21 -9.83 1.15
C MET A 185 22.07 -11.33 1.29
N GLY A 186 22.40 -12.06 0.22
CA GLY A 186 22.17 -13.48 0.13
C GLY A 186 20.67 -13.81 0.14
N GLN A 187 20.33 -15.02 0.61
CA GLN A 187 18.95 -15.51 0.60
C GLN A 187 18.15 -15.16 1.86
N ARG A 188 18.83 -14.71 2.92
CA ARG A 188 18.22 -14.56 4.25
C ARG A 188 18.03 -13.14 4.71
N HIS A 189 18.78 -12.19 4.18
CA HIS A 189 18.81 -10.83 4.69
C HIS A 189 18.30 -9.84 3.65
N SER A 190 17.47 -8.90 4.06
CA SER A 190 17.12 -7.74 3.25
C SER A 190 16.96 -6.51 4.13
N TYR A 191 17.26 -5.34 3.57
CA TYR A 191 17.15 -4.08 4.28
C TYR A 191 16.74 -2.96 3.33
N GLU A 192 16.11 -1.95 3.91
CA GLU A 192 15.78 -0.67 3.32
C GLU A 192 16.31 0.44 4.22
N ALA A 193 16.71 1.54 3.61
CA ALA A 193 16.97 2.80 4.29
C ALA A 193 16.44 3.93 3.44
N SER A 194 15.66 4.84 4.03
CA SER A 194 15.10 5.98 3.33
C SER A 194 15.23 7.26 4.13
N PHE A 195 15.22 8.36 3.39
CA PHE A 195 15.04 9.71 3.90
C PHE A 195 13.79 10.28 3.26
N GLU A 196 12.87 10.77 4.08
CA GLU A 196 11.54 11.19 3.66
C GLU A 196 11.24 12.60 4.19
N ARG A 197 10.61 13.43 3.37
CA ARG A 197 9.99 14.67 3.78
C ARG A 197 8.53 14.64 3.41
N MET A 198 7.62 14.76 4.38
CA MET A 198 6.17 14.75 4.19
C MET A 198 5.46 15.42 5.36
N LEU A 199 4.29 16.01 5.12
CA LEU A 199 3.40 16.54 6.16
C LEU A 199 4.16 17.42 7.16
N ASN A 200 4.98 18.35 6.66
CA ASN A 200 5.82 19.25 7.44
C ASN A 200 6.86 18.56 8.35
N GLY A 201 7.10 17.26 8.18
CA GLY A 201 8.08 16.49 8.93
C GLY A 201 9.19 15.95 8.05
N THR A 202 10.32 15.66 8.65
CA THR A 202 11.47 15.02 8.04
C THR A 202 11.78 13.72 8.77
N PHE A 203 11.90 12.61 8.03
CA PHE A 203 12.03 11.27 8.59
C PHE A 203 13.22 10.53 7.97
N ALA A 204 13.97 9.83 8.83
CA ALA A 204 14.92 8.81 8.44
C ALA A 204 14.34 7.44 8.80
N ARG A 205 14.31 6.52 7.87
CA ARG A 205 13.74 5.17 8.06
C ARG A 205 14.80 4.12 7.77
N ALA A 206 14.79 3.05 8.54
CA ALA A 206 15.53 1.83 8.26
C ALA A 206 14.67 0.61 8.60
N GLU A 207 14.66 -0.38 7.72
CA GLU A 207 14.02 -1.67 7.96
C GLU A 207 15.01 -2.78 7.65
N TYR A 208 14.99 -3.84 8.48
CA TYR A 208 15.77 -5.04 8.28
C TYR A 208 14.88 -6.27 8.43
N ARG A 209 15.02 -7.23 7.51
CA ARG A 209 14.35 -8.53 7.55
C ARG A 209 15.34 -9.66 7.54
N LEU A 210 15.07 -10.64 8.39
CA LEU A 210 15.80 -11.88 8.50
C LEU A 210 14.87 -13.06 8.20
N ARG A 211 15.11 -13.78 7.12
CA ARG A 211 14.48 -15.08 6.89
C ARG A 211 15.12 -16.11 7.83
N ILE A 212 14.35 -16.51 8.85
CA ILE A 212 14.79 -17.47 9.87
C ILE A 212 14.92 -18.87 9.24
N ASN A 213 13.89 -19.26 8.50
CA ASN A 213 13.82 -20.50 7.73
C ASN A 213 13.03 -20.27 6.42
N GLU A 214 12.55 -21.32 5.77
CA GLU A 214 11.79 -21.20 4.51
C GLU A 214 10.42 -20.54 4.70
N GLN A 215 9.81 -20.71 5.87
CA GLN A 215 8.48 -20.22 6.19
C GLN A 215 8.52 -18.89 6.97
N ASP A 216 9.47 -18.73 7.89
CA ASP A 216 9.43 -17.67 8.89
C ASP A 216 10.42 -16.54 8.60
N THR A 217 9.96 -15.32 8.80
CA THR A 217 10.73 -14.08 8.66
C THR A 217 10.54 -13.22 9.91
N ALA A 218 11.63 -12.72 10.49
CA ALA A 218 11.61 -11.67 11.49
C ALA A 218 11.98 -10.32 10.86
N PHE A 219 11.46 -9.23 11.41
CA PHE A 219 11.78 -7.89 10.93
C PHE A 219 11.85 -6.88 12.06
N ILE A 220 12.58 -5.80 11.80
CA ILE A 220 12.60 -4.58 12.62
C ILE A 220 12.56 -3.36 11.70
N GLU A 221 11.72 -2.39 12.05
CA GLU A 221 11.65 -1.08 11.40
C GLU A 221 11.88 0.01 12.43
N LEU A 222 12.70 0.98 12.07
CA LEU A 222 12.97 2.20 12.84
C LEU A 222 12.66 3.39 11.94
N VAL A 223 11.87 4.33 12.42
CA VAL A 223 11.63 5.62 11.76
C VAL A 223 11.89 6.72 12.77
N GLN A 224 12.82 7.58 12.47
CA GLN A 224 13.15 8.76 13.28
C GLN A 224 12.58 10.00 12.59
N ARG A 225 11.70 10.73 13.27
CA ARG A 225 11.36 12.10 12.92
C ARG A 225 12.48 13.02 13.39
N THR A 226 13.20 13.64 12.46
CA THR A 226 14.47 14.34 12.77
C THR A 226 14.28 15.77 13.25
N ASP A 227 13.18 16.41 12.87
CA ASP A 227 12.81 17.77 13.26
C ASP A 227 12.23 17.86 14.69
N GLU A 228 11.57 16.79 15.18
CA GLU A 228 10.91 16.73 16.50
C GLU A 228 11.54 15.72 17.46
N SER A 229 12.62 15.06 17.06
CA SER A 229 13.28 14.00 17.84
C SER A 229 12.35 12.84 18.27
N ALA A 230 11.31 12.58 17.52
CA ALA A 230 10.35 11.52 17.79
C ALA A 230 10.68 10.24 16.98
N ALA A 231 10.38 9.09 17.55
CA ALA A 231 10.71 7.80 16.96
C ALA A 231 9.50 6.87 16.84
N LYS A 232 9.55 6.00 15.83
CA LYS A 232 8.72 4.81 15.68
C LYS A 232 9.62 3.59 15.62
N VAL A 233 9.27 2.57 16.39
CA VAL A 233 9.93 1.26 16.38
C VAL A 233 8.89 0.19 16.19
N VAL A 234 9.13 -0.72 15.23
CA VAL A 234 8.29 -1.90 15.01
C VAL A 234 9.19 -3.12 14.96
N VAL A 235 8.85 -4.16 15.71
CA VAL A 235 9.50 -5.47 15.64
C VAL A 235 8.44 -6.53 15.43
N GLY A 236 8.72 -7.52 14.59
CA GLY A 236 7.71 -8.52 14.32
C GLY A 236 8.23 -9.75 13.59
N THR A 237 7.30 -10.63 13.33
CA THR A 237 7.53 -11.87 12.60
C THR A 237 6.32 -12.19 11.73
N SER A 238 6.58 -12.86 10.63
CA SER A 238 5.56 -13.43 9.75
C SER A 238 5.98 -14.81 9.30
N GLY A 239 5.03 -15.65 9.00
CA GLY A 239 5.34 -16.99 8.55
C GLY A 239 4.09 -17.80 8.26
N GLU A 240 4.29 -19.13 8.22
CA GLU A 240 3.28 -20.08 7.86
C GLU A 240 3.36 -21.32 8.74
N PHE A 241 2.23 -21.74 9.29
CA PHE A 241 2.09 -23.04 9.92
C PHE A 241 1.66 -24.06 8.88
N ALA A 242 2.37 -25.18 8.81
CA ALA A 242 1.99 -26.26 7.93
C ALA A 242 0.55 -26.74 8.23
N ALA A 243 -0.21 -27.09 7.21
CA ALA A 243 -1.58 -27.57 7.31
C ALA A 243 -1.73 -28.72 8.31
N SER A 244 -0.75 -29.60 8.39
CA SER A 244 -0.72 -30.72 9.34
C SER A 244 -0.67 -30.32 10.82
N ALA A 245 -0.18 -29.12 11.14
CA ALA A 245 -0.08 -28.63 12.52
C ALA A 245 -1.47 -28.41 13.16
N PHE A 246 -2.46 -28.05 12.35
CA PHE A 246 -3.84 -27.77 12.79
C PHE A 246 -4.87 -28.70 12.15
N ASN A 247 -4.43 -29.73 11.43
CA ASN A 247 -5.32 -30.65 10.69
C ASN A 247 -6.27 -29.91 9.73
N THR A 248 -5.75 -28.89 9.05
CA THR A 248 -6.45 -28.09 8.03
C THR A 248 -6.09 -28.59 6.62
N SER A 249 -6.87 -28.18 5.62
CA SER A 249 -6.57 -28.52 4.21
C SER A 249 -5.45 -27.64 3.63
N TYR A 250 -5.26 -26.45 4.19
CA TYR A 250 -4.30 -25.44 3.72
C TYR A 250 -3.46 -24.92 4.87
N PRO A 251 -2.26 -24.41 4.60
CA PRO A 251 -1.45 -23.72 5.59
C PRO A 251 -2.18 -22.52 6.20
N ILE A 252 -1.78 -22.15 7.40
CA ILE A 252 -2.25 -20.94 8.08
C ILE A 252 -1.11 -19.96 8.16
N GLU A 253 -1.26 -18.82 7.51
CA GLU A 253 -0.33 -17.71 7.60
C GLU A 253 -0.50 -16.97 8.93
N TYR A 254 0.59 -16.43 9.44
CA TYR A 254 0.55 -15.54 10.60
C TYR A 254 1.41 -14.31 10.38
N PHE A 255 0.99 -13.19 10.98
CA PHE A 255 1.72 -11.94 11.06
C PHE A 255 1.56 -11.36 12.47
N ALA A 256 2.68 -11.11 13.14
CA ALA A 256 2.66 -10.59 14.50
C ALA A 256 3.71 -9.49 14.64
N TYR A 257 3.34 -8.36 15.30
CA TYR A 257 4.30 -7.32 15.61
C TYR A 257 3.96 -6.58 16.90
N TYR A 258 4.97 -5.96 17.47
CA TYR A 258 4.90 -4.94 18.49
C TYR A 258 5.42 -3.62 17.92
N SER A 259 4.82 -2.51 18.32
CA SER A 259 5.22 -1.17 17.93
C SER A 259 5.25 -0.21 19.12
N TYR A 260 6.11 0.80 18.98
CA TYR A 260 6.09 2.01 19.80
C TYR A 260 6.21 3.21 18.87
N ILE A 261 5.32 4.19 19.04
CA ILE A 261 5.30 5.42 18.25
C ILE A 261 5.16 6.60 19.20
N ASP A 262 6.14 7.51 19.21
CA ASP A 262 6.10 8.72 20.01
C ASP A 262 4.87 9.57 19.69
N SER A 263 4.30 10.23 20.72
CA SER A 263 3.13 11.12 20.55
C SER A 263 3.42 12.32 19.66
N SER A 264 4.67 12.77 19.56
CA SER A 264 5.12 13.85 18.69
C SER A 264 5.51 13.39 17.27
N PHE A 265 5.24 12.12 16.92
CA PHE A 265 5.52 11.60 15.56
C PHE A 265 4.69 12.31 14.49
N GLY A 266 3.53 12.85 14.86
CA GLY A 266 2.66 13.68 14.02
C GLY A 266 1.81 12.88 13.04
N GLU A 267 1.27 13.58 12.05
CA GLU A 267 0.27 13.06 11.10
C GLU A 267 0.74 11.83 10.32
N ARG A 268 2.06 11.61 10.15
CA ARG A 268 2.57 10.39 9.53
C ARG A 268 2.12 9.12 10.24
N ALA A 269 1.88 9.16 11.56
CA ALA A 269 1.38 8.02 12.32
C ALA A 269 -0.04 7.61 11.89
N GLU A 270 -0.86 8.57 11.44
CA GLU A 270 -2.24 8.34 11.00
C GLU A 270 -2.31 7.73 9.59
N LEU A 271 -1.26 7.88 8.79
CA LEU A 271 -1.18 7.36 7.43
C LEU A 271 -0.75 5.90 7.33
N ILE A 272 -0.52 5.25 8.45
CA ILE A 272 -0.13 3.84 8.51
C ILE A 272 -1.36 2.96 8.23
N GLU A 273 -1.19 1.91 7.44
CA GLU A 273 -2.27 0.95 7.16
C GLU A 273 -2.80 0.27 8.42
N ASP A 274 -1.94 0.12 9.43
CA ASP A 274 -2.23 -0.60 10.64
C ASP A 274 -2.91 0.27 11.69
N PHE A 275 -3.62 -0.37 12.61
CA PHE A 275 -4.23 0.26 13.78
C PHE A 275 -3.16 0.55 14.85
N LEU A 276 -2.13 1.33 14.52
CA LEU A 276 -1.03 1.56 15.45
C LEU A 276 -1.21 2.81 16.30
N GLY A 277 -1.69 3.92 15.73
CA GLY A 277 -1.76 5.18 16.46
C GLY A 277 -0.40 5.57 17.04
N THR A 278 -0.41 6.30 18.18
CA THR A 278 0.78 6.60 18.98
C THR A 278 0.78 5.78 20.29
N GLY A 279 1.93 5.66 20.96
CA GLY A 279 2.11 4.84 22.16
C GLY A 279 2.51 3.40 21.83
N HIS A 280 2.21 2.49 22.73
CA HIS A 280 2.52 1.07 22.60
C HIS A 280 1.43 0.35 21.86
N GLY A 281 1.81 -0.45 20.87
CA GLY A 281 0.88 -1.23 20.07
C GLY A 281 1.34 -2.65 19.81
N GLY A 282 0.41 -3.51 19.44
CA GLY A 282 0.70 -4.87 18.99
C GLY A 282 -0.41 -5.40 18.13
N SER A 283 -0.07 -6.31 17.23
CA SER A 283 -1.00 -6.97 16.33
C SER A 283 -0.65 -8.43 16.16
N LEU A 284 -1.68 -9.25 16.04
CA LEU A 284 -1.57 -10.65 15.68
C LEU A 284 -2.67 -10.97 14.66
N GLU A 285 -2.27 -11.39 13.48
CA GLU A 285 -3.18 -11.79 12.40
C GLU A 285 -2.91 -13.24 12.00
N PHE A 286 -3.99 -13.97 11.75
CA PHE A 286 -3.97 -15.26 11.09
C PHE A 286 -4.82 -15.17 9.83
N SER A 287 -4.37 -15.82 8.76
CA SER A 287 -5.09 -15.92 7.49
C SER A 287 -4.89 -17.28 6.85
N GLY A 288 -5.76 -17.62 5.93
CA GLY A 288 -5.64 -18.87 5.20
C GLY A 288 -6.70 -19.00 4.10
N VAL A 289 -6.54 -20.03 3.30
CA VAL A 289 -7.43 -20.33 2.18
C VAL A 289 -8.67 -21.07 2.67
N LEU A 290 -9.86 -20.61 2.27
CA LEU A 290 -11.12 -21.34 2.41
C LEU A 290 -11.44 -22.14 1.15
N SER A 291 -11.12 -21.60 -0.03
CA SER A 291 -11.36 -22.24 -1.32
C SER A 291 -10.41 -21.73 -2.38
N GLU A 292 -9.48 -22.55 -2.84
CA GLU A 292 -8.62 -22.26 -3.98
C GLU A 292 -9.43 -22.06 -5.27
N LYS A 293 -10.47 -22.90 -5.47
CA LYS A 293 -11.29 -22.85 -6.68
C LYS A 293 -11.94 -21.49 -6.91
N HIS A 294 -12.24 -20.77 -5.83
CA HIS A 294 -12.97 -19.50 -5.88
C HIS A 294 -12.12 -18.33 -5.37
N ASP A 295 -10.84 -18.57 -5.10
CA ASP A 295 -9.91 -17.59 -4.52
C ASP A 295 -10.51 -16.88 -3.30
N VAL A 296 -10.97 -17.69 -2.31
CA VAL A 296 -11.57 -17.21 -1.08
C VAL A 296 -10.61 -17.44 0.08
N GLU A 297 -10.27 -16.35 0.74
CA GLU A 297 -9.42 -16.33 1.93
C GLU A 297 -10.22 -15.89 3.16
N TRP A 298 -9.82 -16.34 4.33
CA TRP A 298 -10.30 -15.86 5.62
C TRP A 298 -9.16 -15.18 6.37
N PHE A 299 -9.50 -14.29 7.29
CA PHE A 299 -8.54 -13.72 8.23
C PHE A 299 -9.21 -13.42 9.57
N ILE A 300 -8.41 -13.44 10.63
CA ILE A 300 -8.73 -12.94 11.95
C ILE A 300 -7.53 -12.16 12.48
N ARG A 301 -7.78 -10.97 13.02
CA ARG A 301 -6.73 -10.08 13.52
C ARG A 301 -7.13 -9.47 14.85
N ALA A 302 -6.22 -9.50 15.81
CA ALA A 302 -6.34 -8.82 17.09
C ALA A 302 -5.28 -7.72 17.17
N ASP A 303 -5.69 -6.50 17.49
CA ASP A 303 -4.81 -5.35 17.71
C ASP A 303 -5.04 -4.76 19.10
N VAL A 304 -3.98 -4.27 19.69
CA VAL A 304 -4.00 -3.52 20.95
C VAL A 304 -3.11 -2.29 20.80
N VAL A 305 -3.64 -1.11 21.11
CA VAL A 305 -2.88 0.15 21.16
C VAL A 305 -3.27 0.88 22.43
N ASP A 306 -2.32 1.03 23.37
CA ASP A 306 -2.56 1.59 24.69
C ASP A 306 -3.81 0.96 25.36
N SER A 307 -4.90 1.76 25.49
CA SER A 307 -6.16 1.32 26.13
C SER A 307 -7.22 0.81 25.14
N VAL A 308 -6.93 0.78 23.84
CA VAL A 308 -7.88 0.38 22.79
C VAL A 308 -7.51 -0.97 22.22
N SER A 309 -8.44 -1.91 22.26
CA SER A 309 -8.32 -3.20 21.57
C SER A 309 -9.28 -3.29 20.40
N ARG A 310 -8.87 -4.05 19.37
CA ARG A 310 -9.67 -4.32 18.17
C ARG A 310 -9.59 -5.79 17.80
N LEU A 311 -10.74 -6.36 17.43
CA LEU A 311 -10.84 -7.66 16.78
C LEU A 311 -11.43 -7.47 15.38
N LEU A 312 -10.73 -7.94 14.37
CA LEU A 312 -11.21 -8.05 12.99
C LEU A 312 -11.37 -9.52 12.64
N ALA A 313 -12.44 -9.86 11.93
CA ALA A 313 -12.59 -11.14 11.28
C ALA A 313 -13.31 -10.97 9.94
N GLY A 314 -12.92 -11.69 8.92
CA GLY A 314 -13.53 -11.51 7.62
C GLY A 314 -13.11 -12.51 6.57
N VAL A 315 -13.66 -12.28 5.38
CA VAL A 315 -13.35 -13.06 4.18
C VAL A 315 -13.01 -12.11 3.04
N LYS A 316 -12.15 -12.57 2.15
CA LYS A 316 -11.72 -11.88 0.94
C LYS A 316 -11.91 -12.81 -0.25
N LEU A 317 -12.41 -12.27 -1.35
CA LEU A 317 -12.51 -12.92 -2.66
C LEU A 317 -11.69 -12.11 -3.64
N SER A 318 -10.91 -12.80 -4.47
CA SER A 318 -10.12 -12.18 -5.54
C SER A 318 -10.52 -12.75 -6.90
N PHE A 319 -10.54 -11.88 -7.92
CA PHE A 319 -10.81 -12.23 -9.31
C PHE A 319 -9.77 -11.54 -10.17
N GLU A 320 -9.12 -12.30 -11.06
CA GLU A 320 -8.08 -11.78 -11.94
C GLU A 320 -8.31 -12.29 -13.38
N SER A 321 -8.11 -11.40 -14.38
CA SER A 321 -8.26 -11.74 -15.79
C SER A 321 -7.34 -10.90 -16.69
#